data_25c6e72e65f1b0aabaec6264c571248e
#
_entry.id   25c6e72e65f1b0aabaec6264c571248e
#
_cell.length_a   1.000
_cell.length_b   1.000
_cell.length_c   1.000
_cell.angle_alpha   90.00
_cell.angle_beta   90.00
_cell.angle_gamma   90.00
#
_symmetry.space_group_name_H-M   'P 1'
#
loop_
_entity.id
_entity.type
_entity.pdbx_description
1 polymer ?
#
loop_
_entity_poly.entity_id
_entity_poly.type
_entity_poly.pdbx_seq_one_letter_code
_entity_poly.pdbx_strand_id
1 'polypeptide(L)'
;MKIAIFGAGQLAMMMIQSDKEKKHEFLVIDPSDNPPASNYAQHIQSEYNDKNTLAKVSKHCDIATIDFENVCVESMREIEKYIPVRPCPNALEICQDRLKEKNLFKNLDIKTTNFSEVNSLDDLTQQIQQNKSYILKSRRFGYDGKNQYRIKPNTEIMTDLISQECILEEVVNFDAEVSLICVKSVDETVMYFPLIENTHQNGILSVSKFPSKYTHLQSDAELIGAKLLESMKYVGVLVIEFFVKADQLLANEMAPRVHNSGHWTIEGSSLSQFLAHINAITGESFESNINFKNSVMFNVLSKFPSNDKINKIRKEFNIHVHDYHKTERKNRKLGHITHVCDDKNKMDYNIEKILEIL
;
A
#
# COMPACT_ATOMS: atom_id res chain seq x y z
N MET A 1 -16.20 -16.55 -10.27
CA MET A 1 -15.17 -17.26 -9.46
C MET A 1 -15.41 -16.97 -7.99
N LYS A 2 -14.95 -17.87 -7.11
CA LYS A 2 -14.95 -17.65 -5.67
C LYS A 2 -13.53 -17.28 -5.20
N ILE A 3 -13.38 -16.08 -4.67
CA ILE A 3 -12.10 -15.47 -4.32
C ILE A 3 -11.94 -15.48 -2.80
N ALA A 4 -10.90 -16.11 -2.28
CA ALA A 4 -10.51 -16.00 -0.88
C ALA A 4 -9.60 -14.77 -0.69
N ILE A 5 -9.89 -13.93 0.31
CA ILE A 5 -9.05 -12.79 0.68
C ILE A 5 -8.54 -13.02 2.11
N PHE A 6 -7.24 -13.12 2.28
CA PHE A 6 -6.59 -13.18 3.60
C PHE A 6 -6.36 -11.78 4.12
N GLY A 7 -7.04 -11.48 5.23
CA GLY A 7 -7.34 -10.16 5.74
C GLY A 7 -8.77 -9.74 5.37
N ALA A 8 -9.40 -8.99 6.26
CA ALA A 8 -10.76 -8.50 6.06
C ALA A 8 -10.88 -7.02 6.44
N GLY A 9 -9.81 -6.27 6.25
CA GLY A 9 -9.75 -4.85 6.51
C GLY A 9 -10.47 -4.00 5.46
N GLN A 10 -10.17 -2.70 5.47
CA GLN A 10 -10.76 -1.76 4.50
C GLN A 10 -10.34 -2.03 3.06
N LEU A 11 -9.16 -2.63 2.82
CA LEU A 11 -8.72 -2.92 1.46
C LEU A 11 -9.55 -4.06 0.86
N ALA A 12 -9.78 -5.14 1.63
CA ALA A 12 -10.70 -6.22 1.25
C ALA A 12 -12.12 -5.69 1.00
N MET A 13 -12.62 -4.84 1.90
CA MET A 13 -13.93 -4.19 1.74
C MET A 13 -14.02 -3.45 0.40
N MET A 14 -13.05 -2.63 0.06
CA MET A 14 -13.04 -1.87 -1.19
C MET A 14 -12.85 -2.76 -2.43
N MET A 15 -12.08 -3.85 -2.34
CA MET A 15 -11.99 -4.85 -3.41
C MET A 15 -13.35 -5.48 -3.69
N ILE A 16 -14.06 -5.92 -2.65
CA ILE A 16 -15.41 -6.51 -2.78
C ILE A 16 -16.41 -5.49 -3.36
N GLN A 17 -16.38 -4.25 -2.87
CA GLN A 17 -17.25 -3.18 -3.34
C GLN A 17 -16.96 -2.75 -4.78
N SER A 18 -15.74 -2.99 -5.29
CA SER A 18 -15.36 -2.67 -6.66
C SER A 18 -16.01 -3.60 -7.70
N ASP A 19 -16.38 -4.83 -7.32
CA ASP A 19 -17.12 -5.78 -8.15
C ASP A 19 -18.63 -5.43 -8.16
N LYS A 20 -18.97 -4.28 -8.75
CA LYS A 20 -20.32 -3.74 -8.81
C LYS A 20 -21.30 -4.66 -9.55
N GLU A 21 -20.83 -5.41 -10.52
CA GLU A 21 -21.62 -6.36 -11.32
C GLU A 21 -21.80 -7.70 -10.62
N LYS A 22 -21.19 -7.88 -9.44
CA LYS A 22 -21.25 -9.12 -8.63
C LYS A 22 -20.87 -10.37 -9.42
N LYS A 23 -19.81 -10.27 -10.22
CA LYS A 23 -19.27 -11.36 -11.02
C LYS A 23 -18.62 -12.45 -10.17
N HIS A 24 -18.19 -12.08 -8.94
CA HIS A 24 -17.44 -12.96 -8.05
C HIS A 24 -18.12 -13.14 -6.70
N GLU A 25 -17.87 -14.29 -6.09
CA GLU A 25 -18.17 -14.55 -4.69
C GLU A 25 -16.89 -14.34 -3.87
N PHE A 26 -17.02 -13.74 -2.70
CA PHE A 26 -15.89 -13.47 -1.84
C PHE A 26 -16.00 -14.19 -0.51
N LEU A 27 -14.87 -14.72 -0.06
CA LEU A 27 -14.67 -15.30 1.26
C LEU A 27 -13.49 -14.57 1.92
N VAL A 28 -13.72 -13.92 3.07
CA VAL A 28 -12.67 -13.23 3.81
C VAL A 28 -12.26 -14.02 5.04
N ILE A 29 -10.94 -14.06 5.32
CA ILE A 29 -10.36 -14.75 6.46
C ILE A 29 -9.63 -13.72 7.32
N ASP A 30 -10.02 -13.58 8.59
CA ASP A 30 -9.40 -12.62 9.51
C ASP A 30 -9.66 -13.05 10.97
N PRO A 31 -8.68 -12.93 11.88
CA PRO A 31 -8.89 -13.28 13.29
C PRO A 31 -9.81 -12.32 14.05
N SER A 32 -10.05 -11.12 13.52
CA SER A 32 -10.91 -10.12 14.16
C SER A 32 -12.38 -10.56 14.13
N ASP A 33 -13.13 -10.20 15.16
CA ASP A 33 -14.53 -10.59 15.31
C ASP A 33 -15.45 -9.92 14.26
N ASN A 34 -15.26 -8.65 13.98
CA ASN A 34 -16.11 -7.87 13.08
C ASN A 34 -15.30 -6.90 12.20
N PRO A 35 -14.48 -7.43 11.27
CA PRO A 35 -13.66 -6.60 10.40
C PRO A 35 -14.49 -5.90 9.32
N PRO A 36 -14.03 -4.77 8.74
CA PRO A 36 -14.78 -3.99 7.75
C PRO A 36 -15.38 -4.76 6.60
N ALA A 37 -14.69 -5.77 6.07
CA ALA A 37 -15.15 -6.55 4.92
C ALA A 37 -16.22 -7.59 5.27
N SER A 38 -16.41 -7.96 6.55
CA SER A 38 -17.38 -8.97 6.98
C SER A 38 -18.84 -8.60 6.68
N ASN A 39 -19.12 -7.30 6.49
CA ASN A 39 -20.45 -6.83 6.09
C ASN A 39 -20.76 -7.02 4.60
N TYR A 40 -19.77 -7.42 3.79
CA TYR A 40 -19.88 -7.47 2.32
C TYR A 40 -19.59 -8.86 1.75
N ALA A 41 -19.01 -9.77 2.56
CA ALA A 41 -18.66 -11.12 2.15
C ALA A 41 -18.82 -12.12 3.29
N GLN A 42 -18.81 -13.41 2.97
CA GLN A 42 -18.73 -14.47 3.98
C GLN A 42 -17.41 -14.32 4.74
N HIS A 43 -17.45 -14.28 6.06
CA HIS A 43 -16.27 -14.17 6.93
C HIS A 43 -16.03 -15.50 7.66
N ILE A 44 -14.77 -15.94 7.65
CA ILE A 44 -14.26 -16.98 8.54
C ILE A 44 -13.36 -16.29 9.56
N GLN A 45 -13.82 -16.24 10.81
CA GLN A 45 -12.99 -15.79 11.92
C GLN A 45 -11.97 -16.87 12.26
N SER A 46 -10.72 -16.65 11.88
CA SER A 46 -9.64 -17.64 12.03
C SER A 46 -8.29 -17.00 11.90
N GLU A 47 -7.29 -17.58 12.57
CA GLU A 47 -5.90 -17.27 12.32
C GLU A 47 -5.51 -17.68 10.90
N TYR A 48 -4.56 -16.95 10.28
CA TYR A 48 -4.13 -17.17 8.90
C TYR A 48 -3.42 -18.50 8.66
N ASN A 49 -3.01 -19.20 9.71
CA ASN A 49 -2.30 -20.50 9.67
C ASN A 49 -3.14 -21.68 10.17
N ASP A 50 -4.43 -21.48 10.41
CA ASP A 50 -5.32 -22.56 10.82
C ASP A 50 -5.52 -23.59 9.69
N LYS A 51 -5.11 -24.83 9.92
CA LYS A 51 -5.11 -25.90 8.92
C LYS A 51 -6.49 -26.23 8.38
N ASN A 52 -7.54 -26.17 9.22
CA ASN A 52 -8.91 -26.48 8.81
C ASN A 52 -9.43 -25.37 7.87
N THR A 53 -9.13 -24.13 8.20
CA THR A 53 -9.47 -22.97 7.35
C THR A 53 -8.74 -23.04 6.02
N LEU A 54 -7.42 -23.33 6.00
CA LEU A 54 -6.66 -23.51 4.76
C LEU A 54 -7.22 -24.63 3.88
N ALA A 55 -7.53 -25.79 4.46
CA ALA A 55 -8.18 -26.90 3.74
C ALA A 55 -9.54 -26.51 3.17
N LYS A 56 -10.37 -25.75 3.92
CA LYS A 56 -11.65 -25.26 3.46
C LYS A 56 -11.50 -24.27 2.28
N VAL A 57 -10.57 -23.33 2.37
CA VAL A 57 -10.26 -22.38 1.30
C VAL A 57 -9.82 -23.13 0.05
N SER A 58 -8.85 -24.03 0.17
CA SER A 58 -8.32 -24.82 -0.97
C SER A 58 -9.38 -25.69 -1.65
N LYS A 59 -10.42 -26.09 -0.95
CA LYS A 59 -11.52 -26.93 -1.49
C LYS A 59 -12.63 -26.13 -2.14
N HIS A 60 -12.90 -24.90 -1.66
CA HIS A 60 -14.11 -24.17 -1.99
C HIS A 60 -13.89 -22.84 -2.71
N CYS A 61 -12.63 -22.40 -2.87
CA CYS A 61 -12.31 -21.20 -3.59
C CYS A 61 -11.50 -21.53 -4.85
N ASP A 62 -11.61 -20.65 -5.86
CA ASP A 62 -10.92 -20.81 -7.14
C ASP A 62 -9.55 -20.14 -7.12
N ILE A 63 -9.38 -19.12 -6.26
CA ILE A 63 -8.16 -18.32 -6.13
C ILE A 63 -8.08 -17.70 -4.75
N ALA A 64 -6.85 -17.42 -4.28
CA ALA A 64 -6.60 -16.66 -3.06
C ALA A 64 -5.81 -15.38 -3.33
N THR A 65 -6.12 -14.33 -2.59
CA THR A 65 -5.39 -13.05 -2.55
C THR A 65 -5.30 -12.53 -1.11
N ILE A 66 -4.67 -11.36 -0.94
CA ILE A 66 -4.45 -10.73 0.35
C ILE A 66 -4.93 -9.27 0.36
N ASP A 67 -5.36 -8.77 1.52
CA ASP A 67 -5.53 -7.33 1.77
C ASP A 67 -4.47 -6.77 2.74
N PHE A 68 -3.70 -7.66 3.35
CA PHE A 68 -2.71 -7.33 4.36
C PHE A 68 -1.41 -8.11 4.13
N GLU A 69 -0.29 -7.42 4.04
CA GLU A 69 1.00 -8.05 3.69
C GLU A 69 1.58 -8.97 4.76
N ASN A 70 1.21 -8.84 6.04
CA ASN A 70 1.78 -9.65 7.11
C ASN A 70 1.00 -10.95 7.39
N VAL A 71 0.33 -11.51 6.37
CA VAL A 71 -0.22 -12.87 6.45
C VAL A 71 0.91 -13.92 6.43
N CYS A 72 0.64 -15.10 6.95
CA CYS A 72 1.63 -16.19 7.01
C CYS A 72 2.00 -16.68 5.60
N VAL A 73 3.26 -16.47 5.18
CA VAL A 73 3.75 -16.90 3.85
C VAL A 73 3.63 -18.42 3.67
N GLU A 74 3.92 -19.20 4.72
CA GLU A 74 3.83 -20.66 4.67
C GLU A 74 2.39 -21.14 4.43
N SER A 75 1.41 -20.41 4.97
CA SER A 75 0.00 -20.68 4.71
C SER A 75 -0.36 -20.41 3.24
N MET A 76 0.18 -19.34 2.68
CA MET A 76 -0.02 -19.04 1.26
C MET A 76 0.64 -20.09 0.35
N ARG A 77 1.84 -20.57 0.71
CA ARG A 77 2.50 -21.69 0.01
C ARG A 77 1.70 -23.00 0.11
N GLU A 78 1.05 -23.25 1.26
CA GLU A 78 0.21 -24.44 1.40
C GLU A 78 -1.02 -24.37 0.50
N ILE A 79 -1.69 -23.23 0.42
CA ILE A 79 -2.84 -23.00 -0.48
C ILE A 79 -2.43 -23.08 -1.95
N GLU A 80 -1.27 -22.53 -2.31
CA GLU A 80 -0.77 -22.49 -3.69
C GLU A 80 -0.60 -23.90 -4.31
N LYS A 81 -0.50 -24.94 -3.48
CA LYS A 81 -0.48 -26.34 -3.96
C LYS A 81 -1.82 -26.78 -4.59
N TYR A 82 -2.90 -26.10 -4.30
CA TYR A 82 -4.26 -26.50 -4.68
C TYR A 82 -4.96 -25.47 -5.56
N ILE A 83 -4.80 -24.18 -5.26
CA ILE A 83 -5.40 -23.08 -6.01
C ILE A 83 -4.38 -21.96 -6.20
N PRO A 84 -4.45 -21.15 -7.26
CA PRO A 84 -3.56 -20.01 -7.44
C PRO A 84 -3.62 -19.03 -6.25
N VAL A 85 -2.45 -18.55 -5.81
CA VAL A 85 -2.31 -17.46 -4.84
C VAL A 85 -1.70 -16.26 -5.58
N ARG A 86 -2.38 -15.12 -5.57
CA ARG A 86 -1.96 -13.92 -6.30
C ARG A 86 -2.10 -12.67 -5.41
N PRO A 87 -0.99 -11.98 -5.10
CA PRO A 87 0.37 -12.23 -5.57
C PRO A 87 0.95 -13.55 -5.03
N CYS A 88 1.98 -14.08 -5.71
CA CYS A 88 2.61 -15.33 -5.31
C CYS A 88 3.29 -15.22 -3.94
N PRO A 89 3.40 -16.34 -3.18
CA PRO A 89 4.01 -16.30 -1.84
C PRO A 89 5.44 -15.78 -1.80
N ASN A 90 6.21 -15.95 -2.88
CA ASN A 90 7.58 -15.44 -2.97
C ASN A 90 7.60 -13.89 -2.99
N ALA A 91 6.70 -13.25 -3.75
CA ALA A 91 6.59 -11.80 -3.78
C ALA A 91 6.19 -11.25 -2.39
N LEU A 92 5.26 -11.95 -1.72
CA LEU A 92 4.86 -11.61 -0.36
C LEU A 92 6.02 -11.70 0.63
N GLU A 93 6.82 -12.77 0.56
CA GLU A 93 7.99 -12.96 1.43
C GLU A 93 9.04 -11.85 1.26
N ILE A 94 9.26 -11.41 0.01
CA ILE A 94 10.19 -10.32 -0.28
C ILE A 94 9.68 -9.01 0.33
N CYS A 95 8.42 -8.66 0.13
CA CYS A 95 7.85 -7.41 0.62
C CYS A 95 7.64 -7.38 2.15
N GLN A 96 7.57 -8.55 2.81
CA GLN A 96 7.50 -8.62 4.28
C GLN A 96 8.83 -8.32 4.97
N ASP A 97 9.95 -8.38 4.27
CA ASP A 97 11.29 -8.25 4.84
C ASP A 97 12.05 -7.12 4.13
N ARG A 98 12.23 -5.99 4.82
CA ARG A 98 12.88 -4.80 4.28
C ARG A 98 14.29 -5.07 3.74
N LEU A 99 15.03 -6.01 4.33
CA LEU A 99 16.34 -6.38 3.83
C LEU A 99 16.26 -7.14 2.50
N LYS A 100 15.30 -8.07 2.37
CA LYS A 100 15.06 -8.79 1.12
C LYS A 100 14.60 -7.83 0.02
N GLU A 101 13.70 -6.92 0.35
CA GLU A 101 13.19 -5.89 -0.55
C GLU A 101 14.32 -4.98 -1.07
N LYS A 102 15.13 -4.41 -0.17
CA LYS A 102 16.27 -3.55 -0.55
C LYS A 102 17.34 -4.31 -1.34
N ASN A 103 17.60 -5.56 -1.01
CA ASN A 103 18.51 -6.41 -1.78
C ASN A 103 17.96 -6.70 -3.18
N LEU A 104 16.64 -6.89 -3.32
CA LEU A 104 16.02 -7.02 -4.65
C LEU A 104 16.22 -5.74 -5.48
N PHE A 105 15.98 -4.55 -4.91
CA PHE A 105 16.26 -3.29 -5.62
C PHE A 105 17.71 -3.23 -6.08
N LYS A 106 18.66 -3.52 -5.21
CA LYS A 106 20.09 -3.52 -5.55
C LYS A 106 20.44 -4.52 -6.65
N ASN A 107 19.91 -5.73 -6.59
CA ASN A 107 20.18 -6.79 -7.58
C ASN A 107 19.59 -6.47 -8.97
N LEU A 108 18.59 -5.61 -9.04
CA LEU A 108 17.95 -5.15 -10.28
C LEU A 108 18.49 -3.77 -10.75
N ASP A 109 19.55 -3.27 -10.14
CA ASP A 109 20.11 -1.92 -10.41
C ASP A 109 19.04 -0.81 -10.26
N ILE A 110 18.14 -0.96 -9.29
CA ILE A 110 17.16 0.06 -8.92
C ILE A 110 17.75 0.90 -7.79
N LYS A 111 17.84 2.21 -8.02
CA LYS A 111 18.33 3.15 -6.99
C LYS A 111 17.42 3.12 -5.76
N THR A 112 18.02 3.00 -4.60
CA THR A 112 17.37 3.06 -3.29
C THR A 112 18.22 3.81 -2.28
N THR A 113 17.75 3.97 -1.05
CA THR A 113 18.53 4.52 0.07
C THR A 113 19.74 3.64 0.36
N ASN A 114 20.84 4.23 0.83
CA ASN A 114 21.92 3.43 1.40
C ASN A 114 21.40 2.71 2.63
N PHE A 115 21.68 1.43 2.71
CA PHE A 115 21.20 0.58 3.80
C PHE A 115 22.22 -0.46 4.21
N SER A 116 22.07 -0.96 5.42
CA SER A 116 22.85 -2.08 5.94
C SER A 116 22.02 -2.90 6.93
N GLU A 117 22.35 -4.19 7.04
CA GLU A 117 21.76 -5.09 8.01
C GLU A 117 22.34 -4.81 9.39
N VAL A 118 21.51 -4.90 10.43
CA VAL A 118 21.89 -4.72 11.84
C VAL A 118 21.31 -5.85 12.65
N ASN A 119 22.20 -6.69 13.20
CA ASN A 119 21.84 -7.85 13.99
C ASN A 119 22.23 -7.69 15.48
N SER A 120 23.05 -6.68 15.81
CA SER A 120 23.52 -6.41 17.17
C SER A 120 23.76 -4.90 17.40
N LEU A 121 23.90 -4.53 18.68
CA LEU A 121 24.27 -3.18 19.06
C LEU A 121 25.68 -2.82 18.56
N ASP A 122 26.57 -3.79 18.56
CA ASP A 122 27.94 -3.61 18.05
C ASP A 122 27.92 -3.32 16.54
N ASP A 123 27.12 -4.07 15.77
CA ASP A 123 26.91 -3.79 14.33
C ASP A 123 26.41 -2.38 14.10
N LEU A 124 25.38 -1.96 14.87
CA LEU A 124 24.82 -0.62 14.75
C LEU A 124 25.86 0.45 15.03
N THR A 125 26.62 0.28 16.12
CA THR A 125 27.66 1.24 16.56
C THR A 125 28.77 1.39 15.53
N GLN A 126 29.18 0.28 14.90
CA GLN A 126 30.23 0.29 13.87
C GLN A 126 29.77 0.96 12.56
N GLN A 127 28.48 0.89 12.24
CA GLN A 127 27.93 1.40 10.98
C GLN A 127 27.54 2.88 11.03
N ILE A 128 27.28 3.42 12.22
CA ILE A 128 26.87 4.81 12.38
C ILE A 128 28.10 5.75 12.18
N GLN A 129 27.98 6.65 11.23
CA GLN A 129 28.91 7.76 11.05
C GLN A 129 28.41 8.99 11.82
N GLN A 130 29.29 9.63 12.58
CA GLN A 130 28.94 10.74 13.50
C GLN A 130 28.31 11.97 12.81
N ASN A 131 28.52 12.14 11.52
CA ASN A 131 28.00 13.27 10.74
C ASN A 131 26.75 12.98 9.92
N LYS A 132 26.19 11.76 10.00
CA LYS A 132 25.01 11.34 9.26
C LYS A 132 23.81 11.08 10.17
N SER A 133 22.63 11.17 9.60
CA SER A 133 21.37 10.76 10.24
C SER A 133 20.89 9.46 9.62
N TYR A 134 20.31 8.60 10.45
CA TYR A 134 19.81 7.29 10.02
C TYR A 134 18.40 7.05 10.55
N ILE A 135 17.72 6.08 9.92
CA ILE A 135 16.51 5.46 10.43
C ILE A 135 16.80 3.97 10.62
N LEU A 136 16.73 3.53 11.87
CA LEU A 136 16.75 2.12 12.22
C LEU A 136 15.31 1.58 12.14
N LYS A 137 15.08 0.55 11.35
CA LYS A 137 13.76 -0.05 11.15
C LYS A 137 13.81 -1.54 11.46
N SER A 138 12.78 -2.09 12.10
CA SER A 138 12.64 -3.55 12.12
C SER A 138 12.52 -4.09 10.70
N ARG A 139 13.14 -5.24 10.42
CA ARG A 139 13.05 -5.88 9.10
C ARG A 139 11.62 -6.29 8.75
N ARG A 140 10.85 -6.72 9.76
CA ARG A 140 9.48 -7.21 9.59
C ARG A 140 8.50 -6.48 10.49
N PHE A 141 7.20 -6.55 10.16
CA PHE A 141 6.08 -6.01 10.94
C PHE A 141 6.11 -4.49 11.17
N GLY A 142 6.89 -3.74 10.39
CA GLY A 142 6.88 -2.28 10.40
C GLY A 142 5.86 -1.73 9.40
N TYR A 143 4.99 -0.81 9.84
CA TYR A 143 4.04 -0.09 8.99
C TYR A 143 3.66 1.25 9.63
N ASP A 144 3.24 2.22 8.83
CA ASP A 144 2.77 3.54 9.29
C ASP A 144 3.73 4.19 10.33
N GLY A 145 5.06 4.11 10.09
CA GLY A 145 6.09 4.67 10.98
C GLY A 145 6.34 3.90 12.28
N LYS A 146 5.71 2.75 12.49
CA LYS A 146 5.97 1.90 13.65
C LYS A 146 7.28 1.14 13.53
N ASN A 147 7.89 0.87 14.68
CA ASN A 147 9.17 0.17 14.78
C ASN A 147 10.28 0.84 13.95
N GLN A 148 10.28 2.19 13.96
CA GLN A 148 11.30 3.02 13.32
C GLN A 148 11.86 4.02 14.32
N TYR A 149 13.19 4.15 14.36
CA TYR A 149 13.89 5.03 15.27
C TYR A 149 14.84 5.93 14.48
N ARG A 150 14.70 7.24 14.63
CA ARG A 150 15.58 8.19 13.98
C ARG A 150 16.82 8.44 14.84
N ILE A 151 17.98 8.10 14.30
CA ILE A 151 19.28 8.32 14.90
C ILE A 151 19.88 9.59 14.27
N LYS A 152 20.10 10.61 15.09
CA LYS A 152 20.74 11.88 14.68
C LYS A 152 22.23 11.85 15.02
N PRO A 153 23.06 12.71 14.41
CA PRO A 153 24.44 12.91 14.83
C PRO A 153 24.53 13.16 16.36
N ASN A 154 25.48 12.51 17.00
CA ASN A 154 25.75 12.62 18.43
C ASN A 154 24.58 12.17 19.36
N THR A 155 23.66 11.38 18.86
CA THR A 155 22.60 10.77 19.70
C THR A 155 23.16 9.54 20.42
N GLU A 156 22.94 9.46 21.73
CA GLU A 156 23.22 8.24 22.49
C GLU A 156 22.28 7.11 22.04
N ILE A 157 22.86 5.94 21.72
CA ILE A 157 22.11 4.81 21.23
C ILE A 157 21.51 4.07 22.42
N MET A 158 20.19 3.99 22.49
CA MET A 158 19.50 3.22 23.53
C MET A 158 19.62 1.73 23.24
N THR A 159 20.06 0.96 24.21
CA THR A 159 20.31 -0.51 24.09
C THR A 159 19.07 -1.30 23.73
N ASP A 160 17.88 -0.82 24.08
CA ASP A 160 16.60 -1.50 23.87
C ASP A 160 16.09 -1.44 22.41
N LEU A 161 16.79 -0.68 21.54
CA LEU A 161 16.39 -0.52 20.12
C LEU A 161 16.57 -1.79 19.28
N ILE A 162 17.44 -2.71 19.70
CA ILE A 162 17.75 -3.93 18.94
C ILE A 162 17.25 -5.15 19.71
N SER A 163 15.94 -5.30 19.77
CA SER A 163 15.29 -6.51 20.26
C SER A 163 14.99 -7.53 19.15
N GLN A 164 15.24 -7.16 17.88
CA GLN A 164 14.95 -7.97 16.69
C GLN A 164 15.88 -7.56 15.53
N GLU A 165 15.92 -8.39 14.49
CA GLU A 165 16.65 -8.07 13.25
C GLU A 165 16.17 -6.72 12.65
N CYS A 166 17.13 -5.86 12.35
CA CYS A 166 16.89 -4.51 11.86
C CYS A 166 17.60 -4.22 10.54
N ILE A 167 17.20 -3.14 9.91
CA ILE A 167 17.90 -2.49 8.80
C ILE A 167 18.17 -1.04 9.18
N LEU A 168 19.39 -0.57 8.91
CA LEU A 168 19.79 0.83 9.07
C LEU A 168 19.77 1.50 7.72
N GLU A 169 18.97 2.55 7.56
CA GLU A 169 18.90 3.33 6.33
C GLU A 169 19.42 4.75 6.55
N GLU A 170 20.23 5.29 5.62
CA GLU A 170 20.58 6.71 5.64
C GLU A 170 19.33 7.57 5.40
N VAL A 171 19.19 8.65 6.17
CA VAL A 171 18.09 9.62 5.95
C VAL A 171 18.31 10.33 4.61
N VAL A 172 17.32 10.24 3.75
CA VAL A 172 17.31 10.96 2.48
C VAL A 172 16.64 12.31 2.67
N ASN A 173 17.31 13.38 2.28
CA ASN A 173 16.68 14.68 2.08
C ASN A 173 16.10 14.65 0.66
N PHE A 174 14.79 14.48 0.56
CA PHE A 174 14.05 14.36 -0.69
C PHE A 174 13.21 15.61 -0.96
N ASP A 175 12.87 15.80 -2.23
CA ASP A 175 12.05 16.91 -2.70
C ASP A 175 10.55 16.57 -2.62
N ALA A 176 10.20 15.30 -2.80
CA ALA A 176 8.85 14.77 -2.70
C ALA A 176 8.82 13.26 -2.49
N GLU A 177 7.64 12.75 -2.13
CA GLU A 177 7.30 11.34 -2.15
C GLU A 177 6.26 11.10 -3.24
N VAL A 178 6.49 10.08 -4.07
CA VAL A 178 5.54 9.67 -5.12
C VAL A 178 5.35 8.16 -5.08
N SER A 179 4.24 7.67 -5.59
CA SER A 179 4.03 6.24 -5.77
C SER A 179 3.51 5.91 -7.16
N LEU A 180 3.92 4.73 -7.65
CA LEU A 180 3.43 4.10 -8.88
C LEU A 180 2.61 2.87 -8.52
N ILE A 181 1.42 2.76 -9.09
CA ILE A 181 0.60 1.55 -9.03
C ILE A 181 0.82 0.80 -10.34
N CYS A 182 1.41 -0.39 -10.23
CA CYS A 182 1.59 -1.33 -11.33
C CYS A 182 0.54 -2.43 -11.24
N VAL A 183 0.01 -2.86 -12.35
CA VAL A 183 -0.93 -3.98 -12.43
C VAL A 183 -0.45 -4.95 -13.50
N LYS A 184 -0.31 -6.22 -13.16
CA LYS A 184 0.00 -7.28 -14.11
C LYS A 184 -1.06 -8.37 -14.04
N SER A 185 -1.68 -8.68 -15.17
CA SER A 185 -2.67 -9.73 -15.29
C SER A 185 -2.04 -11.10 -15.54
N VAL A 186 -2.84 -12.15 -15.40
CA VAL A 186 -2.45 -13.54 -15.72
C VAL A 186 -2.14 -13.78 -17.19
N ASP A 187 -2.64 -12.95 -18.09
CA ASP A 187 -2.35 -12.98 -19.53
C ASP A 187 -1.11 -12.16 -19.90
N GLU A 188 -0.31 -11.77 -18.90
CA GLU A 188 0.90 -10.95 -19.01
C GLU A 188 0.66 -9.47 -19.39
N THR A 189 -0.58 -9.04 -19.57
CA THR A 189 -0.91 -7.63 -19.79
C THR A 189 -0.48 -6.80 -18.60
N VAL A 190 0.27 -5.73 -18.85
CA VAL A 190 0.74 -4.79 -17.81
C VAL A 190 0.10 -3.43 -18.03
N MET A 191 -0.31 -2.82 -16.92
CA MET A 191 -0.88 -1.49 -16.87
C MET A 191 -0.26 -0.70 -15.73
N TYR A 192 -0.10 0.61 -15.91
CA TYR A 192 0.38 1.53 -14.90
C TYR A 192 -0.61 2.65 -14.69
N PHE A 193 -0.85 2.99 -13.43
CA PHE A 193 -1.51 4.24 -13.10
C PHE A 193 -0.50 5.39 -13.14
N PRO A 194 -0.95 6.63 -13.34
CA PRO A 194 -0.05 7.77 -13.30
C PRO A 194 0.58 7.94 -11.91
N LEU A 195 1.80 8.48 -11.88
CA LEU A 195 2.46 8.84 -10.63
C LEU A 195 1.59 9.76 -9.79
N ILE A 196 1.45 9.42 -8.52
CA ILE A 196 0.72 10.19 -7.52
C ILE A 196 1.70 10.82 -6.53
N GLU A 197 1.48 12.09 -6.18
CA GLU A 197 2.27 12.77 -5.15
C GLU A 197 1.67 12.52 -3.78
N ASN A 198 2.50 12.14 -2.82
CA ASN A 198 2.10 11.77 -1.47
C ASN A 198 2.67 12.76 -0.44
N THR A 199 1.87 13.04 0.57
CA THR A 199 2.30 13.80 1.74
C THR A 199 2.08 12.96 2.99
N HIS A 200 3.16 12.70 3.73
CA HIS A 200 3.11 11.99 4.99
C HIS A 200 3.20 12.96 6.18
N GLN A 201 2.45 12.66 7.24
CA GLN A 201 2.54 13.34 8.53
C GLN A 201 2.89 12.30 9.60
N ASN A 202 4.03 12.49 10.26
CA ASN A 202 4.55 11.54 11.26
C ASN A 202 4.67 10.09 10.74
N GLY A 203 5.06 9.91 9.48
CA GLY A 203 5.20 8.61 8.83
C GLY A 203 3.88 7.95 8.40
N ILE A 204 2.76 8.66 8.46
CA ILE A 204 1.44 8.17 8.01
C ILE A 204 1.01 8.98 6.81
N LEU A 205 0.61 8.32 5.73
CA LEU A 205 0.08 8.97 4.54
C LEU A 205 -1.16 9.82 4.91
N SER A 206 -1.08 11.12 4.62
CA SER A 206 -2.13 12.11 4.90
C SER A 206 -2.89 12.50 3.64
N VAL A 207 -2.16 12.81 2.56
CA VAL A 207 -2.74 13.29 1.30
C VAL A 207 -2.08 12.58 0.13
N SER A 208 -2.88 12.20 -0.87
CA SER A 208 -2.40 11.77 -2.20
C SER A 208 -3.05 12.65 -3.27
N LYS A 209 -2.23 13.21 -4.17
CA LYS A 209 -2.67 14.19 -5.17
C LYS A 209 -2.33 13.77 -6.58
N PHE A 210 -3.34 13.76 -7.47
CA PHE A 210 -3.20 13.59 -8.92
C PHE A 210 -3.80 14.81 -9.65
N PRO A 211 -3.12 15.34 -10.68
CA PRO A 211 -1.83 14.93 -11.22
C PRO A 211 -0.66 15.36 -10.32
N SER A 212 0.39 14.55 -10.32
CA SER A 212 1.67 14.88 -9.72
C SER A 212 2.39 15.94 -10.56
N LYS A 213 3.21 16.79 -9.93
CA LYS A 213 4.16 17.65 -10.65
C LYS A 213 5.35 16.89 -11.23
N TYR A 214 5.54 15.63 -10.85
CA TYR A 214 6.63 14.76 -11.28
C TYR A 214 6.21 13.77 -12.39
N THR A 215 5.22 14.11 -13.19
CA THR A 215 4.73 13.27 -14.31
C THR A 215 5.81 12.97 -15.35
N HIS A 216 6.84 13.81 -15.47
CA HIS A 216 7.98 13.59 -16.36
C HIS A 216 8.85 12.39 -15.94
N LEU A 217 8.75 11.92 -14.67
CA LEU A 217 9.42 10.71 -14.17
C LEU A 217 8.59 9.43 -14.37
N GLN A 218 7.42 9.52 -15.03
CA GLN A 218 6.51 8.38 -15.23
C GLN A 218 7.20 7.20 -15.91
N SER A 219 7.89 7.46 -17.02
CA SER A 219 8.56 6.40 -17.79
C SER A 219 9.67 5.69 -17.00
N ASP A 220 10.42 6.43 -16.19
CA ASP A 220 11.44 5.84 -15.32
C ASP A 220 10.81 4.97 -14.23
N ALA A 221 9.70 5.42 -13.64
CA ALA A 221 8.96 4.65 -12.65
C ALA A 221 8.39 3.35 -13.26
N GLU A 222 7.83 3.41 -14.47
CA GLU A 222 7.30 2.26 -15.20
C GLU A 222 8.39 1.23 -15.54
N LEU A 223 9.58 1.68 -15.94
CA LEU A 223 10.73 0.79 -16.17
C LEU A 223 11.14 0.05 -14.89
N ILE A 224 11.13 0.75 -13.75
CA ILE A 224 11.38 0.12 -12.44
C ILE A 224 10.26 -0.89 -12.12
N GLY A 225 9.01 -0.49 -12.31
CA GLY A 225 7.85 -1.35 -12.11
C GLY A 225 7.92 -2.63 -12.94
N ALA A 226 8.25 -2.52 -14.23
CA ALA A 226 8.40 -3.66 -15.12
C ALA A 226 9.45 -4.67 -14.62
N LYS A 227 10.64 -4.20 -14.22
CA LYS A 227 11.70 -5.06 -13.67
C LYS A 227 11.22 -5.83 -12.43
N LEU A 228 10.50 -5.18 -11.53
CA LEU A 228 10.00 -5.79 -10.31
C LEU A 228 8.89 -6.82 -10.58
N LEU A 229 7.92 -6.47 -11.42
CA LEU A 229 6.85 -7.38 -11.82
C LEU A 229 7.40 -8.65 -12.47
N GLU A 230 8.40 -8.51 -13.35
CA GLU A 230 9.04 -9.64 -14.03
C GLU A 230 9.85 -10.51 -13.05
N SER A 231 10.72 -9.89 -12.24
CA SER A 231 11.61 -10.61 -11.31
C SER A 231 10.86 -11.44 -10.29
N MET A 232 9.70 -10.95 -9.83
CA MET A 232 8.85 -11.64 -8.87
C MET A 232 7.79 -12.54 -9.51
N LYS A 233 7.68 -12.59 -10.86
CA LYS A 233 6.57 -13.25 -11.58
C LYS A 233 5.21 -12.82 -11.01
N TYR A 234 5.09 -11.51 -10.80
CA TYR A 234 3.99 -10.90 -10.09
C TYR A 234 2.69 -10.94 -10.89
N VAL A 235 1.56 -11.17 -10.19
CA VAL A 235 0.20 -11.00 -10.75
C VAL A 235 -0.65 -10.26 -9.73
N GLY A 236 -1.35 -9.23 -10.16
CA GLY A 236 -2.16 -8.34 -9.32
C GLY A 236 -1.62 -6.91 -9.29
N VAL A 237 -2.03 -6.14 -8.30
CA VAL A 237 -1.54 -4.78 -8.04
C VAL A 237 -0.29 -4.84 -7.17
N LEU A 238 0.79 -4.22 -7.65
CA LEU A 238 2.01 -3.89 -6.90
C LEU A 238 2.15 -2.38 -6.82
N VAL A 239 2.37 -1.84 -5.63
CA VAL A 239 2.63 -0.41 -5.46
C VAL A 239 4.06 -0.19 -5.02
N ILE A 240 4.74 0.77 -5.65
CA ILE A 240 6.11 1.15 -5.34
C ILE A 240 6.10 2.59 -4.86
N GLU A 241 6.65 2.83 -3.68
CA GLU A 241 6.86 4.16 -3.14
C GLU A 241 8.27 4.64 -3.43
N PHE A 242 8.40 5.89 -3.85
CA PHE A 242 9.66 6.52 -4.21
C PHE A 242 9.86 7.83 -3.47
N PHE A 243 11.09 8.11 -3.11
CA PHE A 243 11.56 9.47 -2.89
C PHE A 243 12.00 10.08 -4.22
N VAL A 244 11.61 11.33 -4.46
CA VAL A 244 12.17 12.13 -5.55
C VAL A 244 13.29 12.99 -4.96
N LYS A 245 14.48 12.89 -5.55
CA LYS A 245 15.64 13.67 -5.12
C LYS A 245 16.43 14.12 -6.34
N ALA A 246 16.61 15.44 -6.50
CA ALA A 246 17.31 16.02 -7.64
C ALA A 246 16.80 15.41 -8.97
N ASP A 247 15.48 15.35 -9.12
CA ASP A 247 14.78 14.85 -10.31
C ASP A 247 15.08 13.37 -10.65
N GLN A 248 15.38 12.56 -9.63
CA GLN A 248 15.62 11.12 -9.74
C GLN A 248 14.74 10.36 -8.75
N LEU A 249 14.31 9.15 -9.14
CA LEU A 249 13.57 8.25 -8.29
C LEU A 249 14.52 7.37 -7.45
N LEU A 250 14.24 7.29 -6.15
CA LEU A 250 14.85 6.36 -5.22
C LEU A 250 13.77 5.47 -4.63
N ALA A 251 13.76 4.17 -4.94
CA ALA A 251 12.78 3.25 -4.42
C ALA A 251 12.88 3.17 -2.89
N ASN A 252 11.76 3.41 -2.22
CA ASN A 252 11.66 3.33 -0.76
C ASN A 252 11.16 1.97 -0.31
N GLU A 253 9.93 1.62 -0.63
CA GLU A 253 9.32 0.34 -0.27
C GLU A 253 8.27 -0.10 -1.30
N MET A 254 7.84 -1.37 -1.22
CA MET A 254 6.79 -1.94 -2.06
C MET A 254 5.63 -2.47 -1.21
N ALA A 255 4.43 -2.40 -1.75
CA ALA A 255 3.25 -3.07 -1.20
C ALA A 255 2.73 -4.11 -2.21
N PRO A 256 2.73 -5.41 -1.86
CA PRO A 256 2.29 -6.48 -2.77
C PRO A 256 0.76 -6.62 -2.76
N ARG A 257 0.05 -5.52 -2.89
CA ARG A 257 -1.41 -5.40 -2.77
C ARG A 257 -1.88 -4.02 -3.21
N VAL A 258 -3.19 -3.85 -3.27
CA VAL A 258 -3.79 -2.52 -3.35
C VAL A 258 -3.30 -1.63 -2.20
N HIS A 259 -3.13 -0.34 -2.45
CA HIS A 259 -2.47 0.56 -1.52
C HIS A 259 -3.28 1.82 -1.22
N ASN A 260 -3.02 2.41 -0.06
CA ASN A 260 -3.71 3.60 0.40
C ASN A 260 -3.51 4.81 -0.54
N SER A 261 -2.33 4.97 -1.13
CA SER A 261 -2.08 6.05 -2.10
C SER A 261 -2.91 5.92 -3.39
N GLY A 262 -3.50 4.76 -3.66
CA GLY A 262 -4.37 4.51 -4.81
C GLY A 262 -5.86 4.65 -4.54
N HIS A 263 -6.30 5.06 -3.35
CA HIS A 263 -7.74 5.17 -3.04
C HIS A 263 -8.45 6.22 -3.88
N TRP A 264 -7.74 7.28 -4.31
CA TRP A 264 -8.26 8.29 -5.22
C TRP A 264 -8.81 7.72 -6.53
N THR A 265 -8.36 6.53 -6.94
CA THR A 265 -8.78 5.88 -8.18
C THR A 265 -10.23 5.45 -8.18
N ILE A 266 -10.90 5.38 -7.01
CA ILE A 266 -12.32 5.01 -6.91
C ILE A 266 -13.18 6.03 -7.66
N GLU A 267 -12.92 7.33 -7.50
CA GLU A 267 -13.65 8.42 -8.14
C GLU A 267 -12.85 9.12 -9.23
N GLY A 268 -11.53 9.09 -9.10
CA GLY A 268 -10.60 9.80 -9.99
C GLY A 268 -10.16 8.99 -11.22
N SER A 269 -10.63 7.76 -11.38
CA SER A 269 -10.32 6.90 -12.52
C SER A 269 -11.56 6.17 -13.03
N SER A 270 -11.61 5.84 -14.34
CA SER A 270 -12.64 4.95 -14.87
C SER A 270 -12.45 3.49 -14.42
N LEU A 271 -11.25 3.11 -14.02
CA LEU A 271 -10.91 1.82 -13.44
C LEU A 271 -10.20 2.05 -12.11
N SER A 272 -10.78 1.61 -10.98
CA SER A 272 -10.11 1.70 -9.68
C SER A 272 -9.00 0.66 -9.55
N GLN A 273 -7.97 0.94 -8.71
CA GLN A 273 -6.93 -0.05 -8.38
C GLN A 273 -7.52 -1.36 -7.84
N PHE A 274 -8.66 -1.29 -7.16
CA PHE A 274 -9.33 -2.44 -6.55
C PHE A 274 -9.91 -3.36 -7.62
N LEU A 275 -10.67 -2.81 -8.55
CA LEU A 275 -11.19 -3.57 -9.68
C LEU A 275 -10.07 -4.05 -10.60
N ALA A 276 -9.04 -3.23 -10.83
CA ALA A 276 -7.86 -3.62 -11.59
C ALA A 276 -7.15 -4.83 -10.95
N HIS A 277 -7.07 -4.88 -9.60
CA HIS A 277 -6.51 -6.05 -8.90
C HIS A 277 -7.37 -7.29 -9.12
N ILE A 278 -8.68 -7.19 -8.93
CA ILE A 278 -9.60 -8.32 -9.15
C ILE A 278 -9.50 -8.83 -10.60
N ASN A 279 -9.58 -7.94 -11.58
CA ASN A 279 -9.45 -8.31 -12.99
C ASN A 279 -8.11 -8.99 -13.29
N ALA A 280 -7.01 -8.44 -12.75
CA ALA A 280 -5.67 -8.99 -12.94
C ALA A 280 -5.55 -10.43 -12.42
N ILE A 281 -6.05 -10.68 -11.22
CA ILE A 281 -5.92 -12.00 -10.59
C ILE A 281 -6.91 -13.03 -11.15
N THR A 282 -8.05 -12.62 -11.70
CA THR A 282 -9.06 -13.51 -12.29
C THR A 282 -8.88 -13.74 -13.78
N GLY A 283 -8.06 -12.92 -14.46
CA GLY A 283 -7.87 -12.96 -15.91
C GLY A 283 -8.96 -12.22 -16.70
N GLU A 284 -9.70 -11.33 -16.05
CA GLU A 284 -10.59 -10.41 -16.76
C GLU A 284 -9.79 -9.32 -17.46
N SER A 285 -10.25 -8.91 -18.64
CA SER A 285 -9.57 -7.88 -19.43
C SER A 285 -9.64 -6.50 -18.77
N PHE A 286 -8.62 -5.69 -18.99
CA PHE A 286 -8.64 -4.26 -18.67
C PHE A 286 -9.29 -3.47 -19.81
N GLU A 287 -9.95 -2.36 -19.44
CA GLU A 287 -10.35 -1.36 -20.44
C GLU A 287 -9.11 -0.79 -21.12
N SER A 288 -9.14 -0.66 -22.44
CA SER A 288 -7.99 -0.16 -23.23
C SER A 288 -7.72 1.34 -23.00
N ASN A 289 -8.72 2.11 -22.59
CA ASN A 289 -8.63 3.55 -22.38
C ASN A 289 -9.11 3.91 -20.98
N ILE A 290 -8.17 4.14 -20.07
CA ILE A 290 -8.48 4.59 -18.71
C ILE A 290 -8.43 6.11 -18.67
N ASN A 291 -9.53 6.70 -18.20
CA ASN A 291 -9.64 8.14 -18.01
C ASN A 291 -9.34 8.50 -16.56
N PHE A 292 -8.53 9.54 -16.37
CA PHE A 292 -8.18 10.06 -15.06
C PHE A 292 -8.69 11.48 -14.86
N LYS A 293 -9.21 11.78 -13.67
CA LYS A 293 -9.68 13.11 -13.25
C LYS A 293 -8.74 13.67 -12.19
N ASN A 294 -8.53 14.97 -12.21
CA ASN A 294 -7.78 15.63 -11.13
C ASN A 294 -8.43 15.30 -9.78
N SER A 295 -7.67 14.72 -8.89
CA SER A 295 -8.22 14.18 -7.64
C SER A 295 -7.24 14.32 -6.49
N VAL A 296 -7.77 14.54 -5.31
CA VAL A 296 -7.01 14.54 -4.06
C VAL A 296 -7.70 13.64 -3.05
N MET A 297 -6.96 12.72 -2.49
CA MET A 297 -7.42 11.86 -1.40
C MET A 297 -6.82 12.34 -0.08
N PHE A 298 -7.67 12.49 0.92
CA PHE A 298 -7.31 12.81 2.30
C PHE A 298 -7.61 11.62 3.18
N ASN A 299 -6.63 11.14 3.94
CA ASN A 299 -6.89 10.13 4.96
C ASN A 299 -7.55 10.75 6.19
N VAL A 300 -8.59 10.11 6.68
CA VAL A 300 -9.23 10.47 7.95
C VAL A 300 -8.54 9.69 9.06
N LEU A 301 -7.79 10.41 9.90
CA LEU A 301 -6.95 9.82 10.95
C LEU A 301 -7.50 10.13 12.35
N SER A 302 -7.41 9.15 13.25
CA SER A 302 -7.70 9.27 14.69
C SER A 302 -9.15 9.52 15.07
N LYS A 303 -9.80 10.47 14.44
CA LYS A 303 -11.20 10.87 14.69
C LYS A 303 -11.90 11.16 13.36
N PHE A 304 -13.15 10.69 13.24
CA PHE A 304 -13.95 10.95 12.04
C PHE A 304 -14.54 12.36 12.11
N PRO A 305 -14.55 13.13 11.00
CA PRO A 305 -15.15 14.47 10.97
C PRO A 305 -16.65 14.40 11.25
N SER A 306 -17.18 15.41 11.96
CA SER A 306 -18.63 15.51 12.20
C SER A 306 -19.40 15.70 10.90
N ASN A 307 -20.67 15.33 10.90
CA ASN A 307 -21.56 15.54 9.76
C ASN A 307 -21.61 17.02 9.32
N ASP A 308 -21.52 17.96 10.28
CA ASP A 308 -21.53 19.40 9.96
C ASP A 308 -20.28 19.80 9.17
N LYS A 309 -19.10 19.28 9.54
CA LYS A 309 -17.87 19.49 8.79
C LYS A 309 -17.96 18.89 7.39
N ILE A 310 -18.40 17.64 7.27
CA ILE A 310 -18.62 16.98 5.97
C ILE A 310 -19.59 17.75 5.10
N ASN A 311 -20.73 18.19 5.65
CA ASN A 311 -21.73 18.95 4.92
C ASN A 311 -21.21 20.33 4.51
N LYS A 312 -20.37 20.97 5.32
CA LYS A 312 -19.71 22.23 4.96
C LYS A 312 -18.80 22.03 3.75
N ILE A 313 -17.96 20.99 3.74
CA ILE A 313 -17.07 20.68 2.61
C ILE A 313 -17.89 20.37 1.35
N ARG A 314 -18.96 19.55 1.45
CA ARG A 314 -19.81 19.18 0.31
C ARG A 314 -20.52 20.35 -0.36
N LYS A 315 -20.74 21.46 0.35
CA LYS A 315 -21.36 22.66 -0.24
C LYS A 315 -20.45 23.38 -1.23
N GLU A 316 -19.15 23.25 -1.06
CA GLU A 316 -18.16 24.01 -1.82
C GLU A 316 -17.33 23.11 -2.76
N PHE A 317 -17.20 21.83 -2.42
CA PHE A 317 -16.31 20.90 -3.11
C PHE A 317 -17.03 19.59 -3.46
N ASN A 318 -16.71 19.05 -4.64
CA ASN A 318 -17.15 17.72 -5.04
C ASN A 318 -16.31 16.68 -4.27
N ILE A 319 -16.87 16.14 -3.17
CA ILE A 319 -16.20 15.17 -2.32
C ILE A 319 -16.98 13.86 -2.20
N HIS A 320 -16.23 12.78 -2.09
CA HIS A 320 -16.70 11.45 -1.78
C HIS A 320 -16.09 11.00 -0.45
N VAL A 321 -16.91 10.46 0.44
CA VAL A 321 -16.53 10.10 1.80
C VAL A 321 -16.65 8.60 1.98
N HIS A 322 -15.56 7.97 2.39
CA HIS A 322 -15.47 6.54 2.67
C HIS A 322 -15.18 6.32 4.15
N ASP A 323 -16.16 5.82 4.89
CA ASP A 323 -16.02 5.42 6.28
C ASP A 323 -15.70 3.92 6.35
N TYR A 324 -14.66 3.55 7.09
CA TYR A 324 -14.29 2.13 7.27
C TYR A 324 -15.00 1.50 8.48
N HIS A 325 -15.86 2.26 9.15
CA HIS A 325 -16.62 1.82 10.35
C HIS A 325 -15.73 1.27 11.47
N LYS A 326 -14.56 1.87 11.64
CA LYS A 326 -13.59 1.47 12.66
C LYS A 326 -13.71 2.31 13.92
N THR A 327 -13.44 1.70 15.07
CA THR A 327 -13.34 2.42 16.34
C THR A 327 -12.24 3.48 16.31
N GLU A 328 -12.54 4.69 16.77
CA GLU A 328 -11.60 5.79 16.86
C GLU A 328 -10.42 5.44 17.76
N ARG A 329 -9.22 5.68 17.29
CA ARG A 329 -7.96 5.50 18.02
C ARG A 329 -6.88 6.37 17.39
N LYS A 330 -5.99 6.92 18.20
CA LYS A 330 -4.86 7.75 17.76
C LYS A 330 -4.10 7.09 16.59
N ASN A 331 -3.86 7.84 15.54
CA ASN A 331 -3.14 7.45 14.32
C ASN A 331 -3.79 6.33 13.48
N ARG A 332 -5.03 5.92 13.82
CA ARG A 332 -5.75 4.91 13.02
C ARG A 332 -6.42 5.56 11.82
N LYS A 333 -6.25 4.95 10.64
CA LYS A 333 -7.01 5.31 9.43
C LYS A 333 -8.45 4.84 9.60
N LEU A 334 -9.38 5.78 9.68
CA LEU A 334 -10.82 5.54 9.91
C LEU A 334 -11.63 5.60 8.63
N GLY A 335 -11.08 6.25 7.62
CA GLY A 335 -11.71 6.47 6.33
C GLY A 335 -10.81 7.28 5.43
N HIS A 336 -11.37 7.70 4.29
CA HIS A 336 -10.76 8.71 3.43
C HIS A 336 -11.82 9.57 2.77
N ILE A 337 -11.41 10.73 2.31
CA ILE A 337 -12.23 11.65 1.53
C ILE A 337 -11.51 11.90 0.22
N THR A 338 -12.18 11.67 -0.91
CA THR A 338 -11.68 12.01 -2.24
C THR A 338 -12.38 13.25 -2.74
N HIS A 339 -11.62 14.28 -3.11
CA HIS A 339 -12.08 15.45 -3.85
C HIS A 339 -11.73 15.29 -5.33
N VAL A 340 -12.74 15.33 -6.20
CA VAL A 340 -12.56 15.39 -7.65
C VAL A 340 -12.66 16.85 -8.08
N CYS A 341 -11.58 17.37 -8.69
CA CYS A 341 -11.45 18.78 -9.04
C CYS A 341 -11.53 18.96 -10.55
N ASP A 342 -12.46 19.78 -11.01
CA ASP A 342 -12.61 20.06 -12.45
C ASP A 342 -11.48 20.96 -12.99
N ASP A 343 -10.98 21.88 -12.16
CA ASP A 343 -9.92 22.83 -12.51
C ASP A 343 -8.63 22.54 -11.76
N LYS A 344 -7.63 21.99 -12.46
CA LYS A 344 -6.31 21.70 -11.89
C LYS A 344 -5.67 22.90 -11.19
N ASN A 345 -5.90 24.13 -11.68
CA ASN A 345 -5.28 25.34 -11.12
C ASN A 345 -5.83 25.71 -9.73
N LYS A 346 -7.03 25.20 -9.38
CA LYS A 346 -7.65 25.41 -8.07
C LYS A 346 -7.30 24.32 -7.06
N MET A 347 -6.58 23.28 -7.48
CA MET A 347 -6.37 22.09 -6.64
C MET A 347 -5.66 22.41 -5.33
N ASP A 348 -4.56 23.16 -5.36
CA ASP A 348 -3.80 23.48 -4.15
C ASP A 348 -4.61 24.36 -3.20
N TYR A 349 -5.35 25.33 -3.70
CA TYR A 349 -6.31 26.12 -2.94
C TYR A 349 -7.40 25.24 -2.30
N ASN A 350 -7.97 24.31 -3.07
CA ASN A 350 -9.02 23.41 -2.57
C ASN A 350 -8.48 22.48 -1.48
N ILE A 351 -7.24 21.99 -1.62
CA ILE A 351 -6.58 21.18 -0.58
C ILE A 351 -6.48 21.95 0.73
N GLU A 352 -5.97 23.18 0.69
CA GLU A 352 -5.83 24.03 1.89
C GLU A 352 -7.20 24.25 2.55
N LYS A 353 -8.23 24.62 1.77
CA LYS A 353 -9.58 24.86 2.30
C LYS A 353 -10.24 23.62 2.90
N ILE A 354 -10.07 22.46 2.29
CA ILE A 354 -10.59 21.21 2.83
C ILE A 354 -9.87 20.85 4.14
N LEU A 355 -8.54 20.99 4.18
CA LEU A 355 -7.75 20.70 5.40
C LEU A 355 -8.06 21.66 6.55
N GLU A 356 -8.38 22.95 6.29
CA GLU A 356 -8.83 23.91 7.32
C GLU A 356 -10.15 23.49 7.98
N ILE A 357 -11.01 22.75 7.27
CA ILE A 357 -12.31 22.31 7.80
C ILE A 357 -12.18 20.95 8.50
N LEU A 358 -11.33 20.04 8.00
CA LEU A 358 -11.11 18.71 8.58
C LEU A 358 -10.41 18.78 9.92
#